data_11432962810aeed0ca16e0b3a3a2e82e
#
_entry.id   11432962810aeed0ca16e0b3a3a2e82e
#
_cell.length_a   1.000
_cell.length_b   1.000
_cell.length_c   1.000
_cell.angle_alpha   90.00
_cell.angle_beta   90.00
_cell.angle_gamma   90.00
#
_symmetry.space_group_name_H-M   'P 1'
#
loop_
_entity.id
_entity.type
_entity.pdbx_description
1 polymer ?
#
loop_
_entity_poly.entity_id
_entity_poly.type
_entity_poly.pdbx_seq_one_letter_code
_entity_poly.pdbx_strand_id
1 'polypeptide(L)'
;QGGTDATVTDANVVLGYINPTSIAGGTVSVNSEAAKQALNSSAAEHLELETNDAAYGVYAVANTTMIRAIKSVTTYRGRDPREFTLMAFGGSGPLHAAEMARSLGIRQIIVPASPGVFSALGLLEALPEYGFSRTMITDPMSEGADKIINAFNELESSSIERLRTEDLGKDVIGSWSRTADLRYRGQAYELTVNANARPDDDLANFIVERFHIEHERTYGRRASDEPVDLVTIRSTYRIDSDRVVPKSVNETEDKKPPRNAYFGKQHGWMLTPVIGRGGLTSSVTPGPLIIEEYDSTTLVPPDTSAHIDETGNIIMVNTDLEVKLD
;
A
#
# COMPACT_ATOMS: atom_id res chain seq x y z
N GLN A 1 -29.64 -2.03 1.50
CA GLN A 1 -30.14 -3.41 1.22
C GLN A 1 -30.53 -4.14 2.52
N GLY A 2 -31.16 -3.45 3.47
CA GLY A 2 -31.74 -4.02 4.68
C GLY A 2 -30.79 -4.16 5.88
N GLY A 3 -29.57 -3.67 5.83
CA GLY A 3 -28.71 -3.53 6.99
C GLY A 3 -29.22 -2.45 7.94
N THR A 4 -29.14 -2.70 9.25
CA THR A 4 -29.57 -1.78 10.32
C THR A 4 -28.41 -1.25 11.14
N ASP A 5 -27.27 -1.94 11.12
CA ASP A 5 -26.09 -1.60 11.90
C ASP A 5 -25.24 -0.53 11.19
N ALA A 6 -24.67 0.36 11.98
CA ALA A 6 -23.81 1.42 11.46
C ALA A 6 -22.52 0.85 10.83
N THR A 7 -22.13 1.46 9.70
CA THR A 7 -20.89 1.12 8.98
C THR A 7 -19.95 2.32 8.91
N VAL A 8 -18.69 2.09 8.52
CA VAL A 8 -17.74 3.17 8.23
C VAL A 8 -18.24 4.06 7.09
N THR A 9 -18.97 3.50 6.13
CA THR A 9 -19.59 4.27 5.05
C THR A 9 -20.64 5.23 5.58
N ASP A 10 -21.49 4.80 6.52
CA ASP A 10 -22.48 5.68 7.17
C ASP A 10 -21.79 6.84 7.90
N ALA A 11 -20.70 6.55 8.61
CA ALA A 11 -19.89 7.59 9.25
C ALA A 11 -19.36 8.60 8.23
N ASN A 12 -18.79 8.15 7.12
CA ASN A 12 -18.27 9.02 6.06
C ASN A 12 -19.38 9.84 5.37
N VAL A 13 -20.59 9.31 5.26
CA VAL A 13 -21.76 10.04 4.78
C VAL A 13 -22.17 11.13 5.76
N VAL A 14 -22.29 10.81 7.04
CA VAL A 14 -22.66 11.77 8.10
C VAL A 14 -21.62 12.87 8.26
N LEU A 15 -20.33 12.55 8.12
CA LEU A 15 -19.24 13.52 8.13
C LEU A 15 -19.20 14.41 6.86
N GLY A 16 -20.01 14.13 5.85
CA GLY A 16 -20.02 14.87 4.58
C GLY A 16 -18.85 14.53 3.66
N TYR A 17 -18.06 13.48 3.93
CA TYR A 17 -16.95 13.06 3.09
C TYR A 17 -17.41 12.38 1.81
N ILE A 18 -18.51 11.63 1.88
CA ILE A 18 -19.17 10.98 0.75
C ILE A 18 -20.42 11.77 0.37
N ASN A 19 -20.78 11.74 -0.91
CA ASN A 19 -21.99 12.36 -1.40
C ASN A 19 -23.23 11.76 -0.68
N PRO A 20 -24.10 12.62 -0.07
CA PRO A 20 -25.21 12.16 0.76
C PRO A 20 -26.37 11.55 -0.02
N THR A 21 -26.36 11.65 -1.35
CA THR A 21 -27.47 11.18 -2.20
C THR A 21 -27.10 9.99 -3.07
N SER A 22 -25.86 9.92 -3.56
CA SER A 22 -25.42 8.85 -4.46
C SER A 22 -23.91 8.71 -4.52
N ILE A 23 -23.44 7.50 -4.87
CA ILE A 23 -22.04 7.17 -5.16
C ILE A 23 -21.95 6.41 -6.49
N ALA A 24 -20.75 6.07 -6.95
CA ALA A 24 -20.49 5.37 -8.19
C ALA A 24 -21.18 6.02 -9.40
N GLY A 25 -20.92 7.31 -9.61
CA GLY A 25 -21.50 8.07 -10.72
C GLY A 25 -23.02 8.18 -10.67
N GLY A 26 -23.66 8.03 -9.51
CA GLY A 26 -25.12 8.08 -9.35
C GLY A 26 -25.83 6.74 -9.43
N THR A 27 -25.09 5.65 -9.67
CA THR A 27 -25.70 4.31 -9.82
C THR A 27 -26.12 3.68 -8.49
N VAL A 28 -25.53 4.10 -7.37
CA VAL A 28 -25.86 3.62 -6.02
C VAL A 28 -26.43 4.78 -5.21
N SER A 29 -27.69 4.69 -4.83
CA SER A 29 -28.34 5.69 -3.96
C SER A 29 -27.86 5.57 -2.52
N VAL A 30 -27.65 6.71 -1.88
CA VAL A 30 -27.29 6.85 -0.46
C VAL A 30 -28.45 7.46 0.30
N ASN A 31 -28.71 6.98 1.50
CA ASN A 31 -29.71 7.53 2.41
C ASN A 31 -29.03 8.08 3.67
N SER A 32 -28.81 9.39 3.67
CA SER A 32 -28.11 10.06 4.78
C SER A 32 -28.88 10.03 6.11
N GLU A 33 -30.20 10.01 6.09
CA GLU A 33 -31.02 9.93 7.30
C GLU A 33 -30.93 8.54 7.91
N ALA A 34 -30.95 7.48 7.11
CA ALA A 34 -30.73 6.12 7.59
C ALA A 34 -29.33 5.94 8.18
N ALA A 35 -28.29 6.53 7.56
CA ALA A 35 -26.94 6.54 8.07
C ALA A 35 -26.85 7.25 9.45
N LYS A 36 -27.50 8.41 9.59
CA LYS A 36 -27.60 9.11 10.89
C LYS A 36 -28.29 8.29 11.95
N GLN A 37 -29.45 7.68 11.64
CA GLN A 37 -30.20 6.86 12.57
C GLN A 37 -29.38 5.66 13.04
N ALA A 38 -28.70 4.96 12.12
CA ALA A 38 -27.83 3.84 12.46
C ALA A 38 -26.69 4.24 13.40
N LEU A 39 -26.02 5.38 13.17
CA LEU A 39 -24.97 5.88 14.03
C LEU A 39 -25.47 6.34 15.39
N ASN A 40 -26.64 6.98 15.45
CA ASN A 40 -27.27 7.37 16.71
C ASN A 40 -27.54 6.15 17.60
N SER A 41 -28.26 5.16 17.07
CA SER A 41 -28.64 3.97 17.83
C SER A 41 -27.43 3.07 18.16
N SER A 42 -26.44 2.97 17.28
CA SER A 42 -25.30 2.07 17.49
C SER A 42 -24.17 2.67 18.33
N ALA A 43 -24.02 3.99 18.38
CA ALA A 43 -22.87 4.63 19.02
C ALA A 43 -23.23 5.92 19.78
N ALA A 44 -23.88 6.92 19.16
CA ALA A 44 -23.99 8.24 19.73
C ALA A 44 -24.78 8.24 21.05
N GLU A 45 -25.95 7.60 21.09
CA GLU A 45 -26.80 7.49 22.30
C GLU A 45 -26.09 6.73 23.43
N HIS A 46 -25.39 5.64 23.12
CA HIS A 46 -24.68 4.83 24.12
C HIS A 46 -23.45 5.53 24.71
N LEU A 47 -22.82 6.42 23.95
CA LEU A 47 -21.61 7.14 24.34
C LEU A 47 -21.91 8.58 24.80
N GLU A 48 -23.19 8.98 24.81
CA GLU A 48 -23.61 10.36 25.10
C GLU A 48 -22.90 11.43 24.26
N LEU A 49 -22.74 11.14 22.95
CA LEU A 49 -22.04 11.99 21.98
C LEU A 49 -23.03 12.59 20.96
N GLU A 50 -22.66 13.74 20.41
CA GLU A 50 -23.28 14.23 19.18
C GLU A 50 -23.02 13.27 18.02
N THR A 51 -23.96 13.16 17.08
CA THR A 51 -23.87 12.21 15.95
C THR A 51 -22.59 12.39 15.12
N ASN A 52 -22.18 13.63 14.86
CA ASN A 52 -20.95 13.94 14.12
C ASN A 52 -19.69 13.54 14.90
N ASP A 53 -19.67 13.68 16.23
CA ASP A 53 -18.55 13.24 17.05
C ASP A 53 -18.47 11.71 17.11
N ALA A 54 -19.61 11.03 17.20
CA ALA A 54 -19.66 9.57 17.10
C ALA A 54 -19.20 9.07 15.72
N ALA A 55 -19.66 9.70 14.64
CA ALA A 55 -19.23 9.41 13.27
C ALA A 55 -17.71 9.60 13.09
N TYR A 56 -17.17 10.69 13.64
CA TYR A 56 -15.72 10.95 13.59
C TYR A 56 -14.95 9.92 14.43
N GLY A 57 -15.51 9.49 15.56
CA GLY A 57 -14.97 8.39 16.35
C GLY A 57 -14.88 7.07 15.57
N VAL A 58 -15.94 6.71 14.83
CA VAL A 58 -15.95 5.52 13.95
C VAL A 58 -14.88 5.64 12.86
N TYR A 59 -14.77 6.80 12.20
CA TYR A 59 -13.73 7.08 11.22
C TYR A 59 -12.31 6.93 11.80
N ALA A 60 -12.06 7.48 13.00
CA ALA A 60 -10.77 7.38 13.68
C ALA A 60 -10.40 5.95 14.08
N VAL A 61 -11.37 5.17 14.59
CA VAL A 61 -11.16 3.75 14.94
C VAL A 61 -10.86 2.91 13.69
N ALA A 62 -11.56 3.16 12.58
CA ALA A 62 -11.28 2.51 11.30
C ALA A 62 -9.84 2.81 10.82
N ASN A 63 -9.43 4.08 10.87
CA ASN A 63 -8.06 4.50 10.54
C ASN A 63 -7.02 3.81 11.43
N THR A 64 -7.25 3.75 12.73
CA THR A 64 -6.36 3.08 13.69
C THR A 64 -6.19 1.59 13.36
N THR A 65 -7.26 0.94 12.91
CA THR A 65 -7.23 -0.47 12.52
C THR A 65 -6.39 -0.68 11.25
N MET A 66 -6.55 0.18 10.25
CA MET A 66 -5.75 0.15 9.03
C MET A 66 -4.28 0.50 9.29
N ILE A 67 -3.99 1.47 10.17
CA ILE A 67 -2.63 1.82 10.60
C ILE A 67 -1.91 0.62 11.22
N ARG A 68 -2.60 -0.21 12.03
CA ARG A 68 -1.99 -1.44 12.57
C ARG A 68 -1.56 -2.40 11.48
N ALA A 69 -2.33 -2.54 10.41
CA ALA A 69 -1.94 -3.37 9.26
C ALA A 69 -0.69 -2.81 8.55
N ILE A 70 -0.60 -1.48 8.36
CA ILE A 70 0.60 -0.85 7.79
C ILE A 70 1.82 -1.07 8.70
N LYS A 71 1.68 -0.89 10.02
CA LYS A 71 2.75 -1.15 10.98
C LYS A 71 3.26 -2.59 10.96
N SER A 72 2.39 -3.57 10.66
CA SER A 72 2.79 -4.98 10.58
C SER A 72 3.80 -5.27 9.45
N VAL A 73 3.80 -4.46 8.40
CA VAL A 73 4.71 -4.59 7.25
C VAL A 73 5.82 -3.53 7.23
N THR A 74 5.78 -2.55 8.14
CA THR A 74 6.78 -1.49 8.28
C THR A 74 7.45 -1.57 9.66
N THR A 75 6.92 -0.87 10.65
CA THR A 75 7.52 -0.70 11.99
C THR A 75 7.86 -2.03 12.67
N TYR A 76 6.98 -3.04 12.58
CA TYR A 76 7.26 -4.35 13.19
C TYR A 76 8.30 -5.16 12.42
N ARG A 77 8.73 -4.68 11.26
CA ARG A 77 9.85 -5.21 10.48
C ARG A 77 11.07 -4.26 10.48
N GLY A 78 11.14 -3.36 11.46
CA GLY A 78 12.25 -2.42 11.60
C GLY A 78 12.35 -1.37 10.49
N ARG A 79 11.24 -1.09 9.78
CA ARG A 79 11.19 -0.06 8.73
C ARG A 79 10.50 1.18 9.28
N ASP A 80 11.08 2.35 9.09
CA ASP A 80 10.46 3.61 9.47
C ASP A 80 9.40 4.03 8.45
N PRO A 81 8.12 4.14 8.81
CA PRO A 81 7.07 4.57 7.88
C PRO A 81 7.34 5.94 7.25
N ARG A 82 8.08 6.82 7.92
CA ARG A 82 8.39 8.18 7.45
C ARG A 82 9.27 8.21 6.19
N GLU A 83 9.98 7.12 5.91
CA GLU A 83 10.81 6.94 4.71
C GLU A 83 10.00 6.51 3.48
N PHE A 84 8.69 6.30 3.63
CA PHE A 84 7.84 5.80 2.57
C PHE A 84 6.84 6.85 2.10
N THR A 85 6.35 6.67 0.88
CA THR A 85 5.16 7.32 0.36
C THR A 85 3.98 6.36 0.50
N LEU A 86 2.83 6.84 0.99
CA LEU A 86 1.61 6.05 1.08
C LEU A 86 0.88 6.07 -0.26
N MET A 87 0.70 4.90 -0.89
CA MET A 87 -0.16 4.78 -2.05
C MET A 87 -1.57 4.36 -1.61
N ALA A 88 -2.57 5.18 -1.94
CA ALA A 88 -3.96 4.96 -1.57
C ALA A 88 -4.80 4.66 -2.80
N PHE A 89 -5.47 3.51 -2.83
CA PHE A 89 -6.35 3.10 -3.92
C PHE A 89 -7.56 2.31 -3.38
N GLY A 90 -8.49 1.95 -4.29
CA GLY A 90 -9.79 1.42 -3.93
C GLY A 90 -10.83 2.54 -3.75
N GLY A 91 -12.11 2.18 -3.70
CA GLY A 91 -13.22 3.15 -3.64
C GLY A 91 -13.18 4.08 -2.44
N SER A 92 -12.73 3.58 -1.27
CA SER A 92 -12.68 4.34 -0.01
C SER A 92 -11.26 4.55 0.53
N GLY A 93 -10.22 3.92 -0.05
CA GLY A 93 -8.84 4.09 0.41
C GLY A 93 -8.41 5.56 0.50
N PRO A 94 -8.61 6.38 -0.55
CA PRO A 94 -8.22 7.77 -0.57
C PRO A 94 -8.96 8.68 0.43
N LEU A 95 -10.13 8.26 0.94
CA LEU A 95 -10.84 8.99 2.01
C LEU A 95 -10.08 8.96 3.34
N HIS A 96 -9.34 7.89 3.59
CA HIS A 96 -8.67 7.63 4.86
C HIS A 96 -7.17 7.96 4.83
N ALA A 97 -6.62 8.14 3.64
CA ALA A 97 -5.18 8.17 3.39
C ALA A 97 -4.45 9.31 4.11
N ALA A 98 -5.01 10.52 4.12
CA ALA A 98 -4.35 11.68 4.74
C ALA A 98 -4.19 11.51 6.25
N GLU A 99 -5.23 11.04 6.94
CA GLU A 99 -5.21 10.83 8.38
C GLU A 99 -4.30 9.65 8.78
N MET A 100 -4.32 8.56 8.00
CA MET A 100 -3.40 7.44 8.20
C MET A 100 -1.94 7.86 8.02
N ALA A 101 -1.65 8.61 6.94
CA ALA A 101 -0.31 9.11 6.65
C ALA A 101 0.19 10.05 7.77
N ARG A 102 -0.66 10.99 8.22
CA ARG A 102 -0.37 11.89 9.33
C ARG A 102 -0.01 11.11 10.60
N SER A 103 -0.84 10.14 10.98
CA SER A 103 -0.62 9.31 12.18
C SER A 103 0.65 8.45 12.12
N LEU A 104 1.13 8.13 10.92
CA LEU A 104 2.37 7.38 10.68
C LEU A 104 3.58 8.28 10.46
N GLY A 105 3.40 9.59 10.39
CA GLY A 105 4.44 10.56 10.03
C GLY A 105 4.83 10.51 8.55
N ILE A 106 4.03 9.89 7.69
CA ILE A 106 4.24 9.84 6.25
C ILE A 106 3.82 11.17 5.64
N ARG A 107 4.74 11.84 4.98
CA ARG A 107 4.50 13.16 4.42
C ARG A 107 3.70 13.13 3.12
N GLN A 108 4.03 12.20 2.24
CA GLN A 108 3.50 12.17 0.87
C GLN A 108 2.55 11.00 0.66
N ILE A 109 1.46 11.27 -0.05
CA ILE A 109 0.46 10.27 -0.43
C ILE A 109 0.26 10.36 -1.93
N ILE A 110 0.14 9.21 -2.59
CA ILE A 110 -0.17 9.08 -4.01
C ILE A 110 -1.53 8.40 -4.15
N VAL A 111 -2.45 9.04 -4.87
CA VAL A 111 -3.70 8.42 -5.31
C VAL A 111 -3.60 8.23 -6.83
N PRO A 112 -3.39 6.99 -7.31
CA PRO A 112 -3.19 6.72 -8.73
C PRO A 112 -4.42 7.09 -9.56
N ALA A 113 -4.24 7.21 -10.85
CA ALA A 113 -5.35 7.34 -11.78
C ALA A 113 -6.26 6.10 -11.70
N SER A 114 -7.59 6.32 -11.74
CA SER A 114 -8.60 5.25 -11.59
C SER A 114 -8.42 4.40 -10.33
N PRO A 115 -8.40 5.01 -9.14
CA PRO A 115 -8.01 4.32 -7.90
C PRO A 115 -8.97 3.19 -7.53
N GLY A 116 -10.26 3.28 -7.85
CA GLY A 116 -11.25 2.27 -7.53
C GLY A 116 -11.06 0.95 -8.26
N VAL A 117 -10.44 0.97 -9.44
CA VAL A 117 -10.15 -0.22 -10.26
C VAL A 117 -8.65 -0.52 -10.37
N PHE A 118 -7.81 0.14 -9.57
CA PHE A 118 -6.35 0.02 -9.64
C PHE A 118 -5.85 -1.42 -9.45
N SER A 119 -6.51 -2.22 -8.61
CA SER A 119 -6.18 -3.64 -8.46
C SER A 119 -6.43 -4.44 -9.75
N ALA A 120 -7.50 -4.12 -10.49
CA ALA A 120 -7.79 -4.77 -11.77
C ALA A 120 -6.76 -4.36 -12.83
N LEU A 121 -6.35 -3.09 -12.84
CA LEU A 121 -5.25 -2.61 -13.67
C LEU A 121 -3.95 -3.35 -13.34
N GLY A 122 -3.63 -3.50 -12.06
CA GLY A 122 -2.47 -4.27 -11.63
C GLY A 122 -2.50 -5.73 -12.08
N LEU A 123 -3.65 -6.37 -12.11
CA LEU A 123 -3.83 -7.72 -12.64
C LEU A 123 -3.61 -7.80 -14.15
N LEU A 124 -4.07 -6.79 -14.90
CA LEU A 124 -3.85 -6.70 -16.34
C LEU A 124 -2.37 -6.48 -16.69
N GLU A 125 -1.66 -5.77 -15.83
CA GLU A 125 -0.23 -5.45 -16.00
C GLU A 125 0.70 -6.48 -15.36
N ALA A 126 0.17 -7.36 -14.48
CA ALA A 126 0.97 -8.39 -13.84
C ALA A 126 1.60 -9.32 -14.88
N LEU A 127 2.90 -9.46 -14.81
CA LEU A 127 3.64 -10.40 -15.63
C LEU A 127 3.58 -11.78 -14.98
N PRO A 128 3.48 -12.87 -15.77
CA PRO A 128 3.58 -14.21 -15.22
C PRO A 128 4.92 -14.42 -14.51
N GLU A 129 4.85 -14.90 -13.27
CA GLU A 129 6.00 -15.26 -12.45
C GLU A 129 5.92 -16.72 -12.04
N TYR A 130 7.03 -17.41 -12.14
CA TYR A 130 7.16 -18.82 -11.77
C TYR A 130 8.20 -18.95 -10.66
N GLY A 131 7.72 -19.29 -9.46
CA GLY A 131 8.56 -19.47 -8.29
C GLY A 131 8.99 -20.93 -8.11
N PHE A 132 10.27 -21.14 -7.91
CA PHE A 132 10.88 -22.45 -7.61
C PHE A 132 11.68 -22.34 -6.34
N SER A 133 11.68 -23.39 -5.53
CA SER A 133 12.44 -23.43 -4.27
C SER A 133 13.06 -24.79 -4.04
N ARG A 134 14.17 -24.77 -3.32
CA ARG A 134 14.88 -25.98 -2.89
C ARG A 134 15.39 -25.79 -1.47
N THR A 135 15.03 -26.68 -0.59
CA THR A 135 15.60 -26.71 0.76
C THR A 135 17.02 -27.28 0.71
N MET A 136 17.96 -26.56 1.35
CA MET A 136 19.34 -27.01 1.52
C MET A 136 19.89 -26.44 2.83
N ILE A 137 19.68 -27.21 3.92
CA ILE A 137 20.14 -26.76 5.23
C ILE A 137 21.67 -26.98 5.28
N THR A 138 22.40 -25.85 5.22
CA THR A 138 23.86 -25.86 5.18
C THR A 138 24.43 -24.56 5.71
N ASP A 139 25.71 -24.59 6.11
CA ASP A 139 26.45 -23.37 6.46
C ASP A 139 27.11 -22.80 5.20
N PRO A 140 26.65 -21.60 4.73
CA PRO A 140 27.15 -21.03 3.49
C PRO A 140 28.64 -20.73 3.50
N MET A 141 29.22 -20.43 4.67
CA MET A 141 30.64 -20.11 4.79
C MET A 141 31.51 -21.38 4.72
N SER A 142 31.03 -22.54 5.19
CA SER A 142 31.76 -23.81 5.12
C SER A 142 31.60 -24.48 3.77
N GLU A 143 30.46 -24.37 3.11
CA GLU A 143 30.19 -24.99 1.80
C GLU A 143 30.77 -24.20 0.62
N GLY A 144 30.93 -22.89 0.79
CA GLY A 144 31.49 -22.01 -0.22
C GLY A 144 30.48 -21.57 -1.30
N ALA A 145 30.80 -20.45 -1.95
CA ALA A 145 29.96 -19.81 -2.94
C ALA A 145 29.62 -20.72 -4.13
N ASP A 146 30.57 -21.50 -4.63
CA ASP A 146 30.41 -22.37 -5.82
C ASP A 146 29.29 -23.38 -5.65
N LYS A 147 29.19 -24.01 -4.46
CA LYS A 147 28.12 -24.97 -4.20
C LYS A 147 26.76 -24.37 -4.18
N ILE A 148 26.64 -23.16 -3.64
CA ILE A 148 25.39 -22.41 -3.60
C ILE A 148 25.01 -21.93 -5.02
N ILE A 149 25.98 -21.44 -5.80
CA ILE A 149 25.79 -21.04 -7.20
C ILE A 149 25.32 -22.23 -8.04
N ASN A 150 25.98 -23.37 -7.89
CA ASN A 150 25.60 -24.60 -8.58
C ASN A 150 24.20 -25.07 -8.22
N ALA A 151 23.80 -24.98 -6.95
CA ALA A 151 22.45 -25.31 -6.51
C ALA A 151 21.38 -24.38 -7.15
N PHE A 152 21.65 -23.08 -7.27
CA PHE A 152 20.79 -22.15 -8.01
C PHE A 152 20.73 -22.51 -9.50
N ASN A 153 21.86 -22.76 -10.12
CA ASN A 153 21.92 -23.09 -11.56
C ASN A 153 21.19 -24.41 -11.89
N GLU A 154 21.32 -25.41 -11.05
CA GLU A 154 20.58 -26.68 -11.16
C GLU A 154 19.07 -26.46 -11.01
N LEU A 155 18.65 -25.67 -9.99
CA LEU A 155 17.26 -25.33 -9.77
C LEU A 155 16.67 -24.61 -10.98
N GLU A 156 17.33 -23.60 -11.50
CA GLU A 156 16.91 -22.81 -12.66
C GLU A 156 16.87 -23.65 -13.95
N SER A 157 17.89 -24.47 -14.20
CA SER A 157 17.95 -25.32 -15.40
C SER A 157 16.82 -26.37 -15.42
N SER A 158 16.56 -27.02 -14.29
CA SER A 158 15.47 -28.00 -14.16
C SER A 158 14.10 -27.32 -14.29
N SER A 159 14.00 -26.08 -13.84
CA SER A 159 12.76 -25.28 -13.89
C SER A 159 12.43 -24.79 -15.31
N ILE A 160 13.43 -24.36 -16.09
CA ILE A 160 13.26 -23.98 -17.51
C ILE A 160 12.71 -25.16 -18.33
N GLU A 161 13.22 -26.36 -18.10
CA GLU A 161 12.73 -27.56 -18.81
C GLU A 161 11.25 -27.81 -18.50
N ARG A 162 10.85 -27.64 -17.24
CA ARG A 162 9.46 -27.73 -16.82
C ARG A 162 8.58 -26.64 -17.46
N LEU A 163 9.04 -25.37 -17.48
CA LEU A 163 8.31 -24.26 -18.10
C LEU A 163 8.10 -24.47 -19.61
N ARG A 164 9.07 -25.10 -20.31
CA ARG A 164 8.95 -25.44 -21.75
C ARG A 164 7.84 -26.48 -22.00
N THR A 165 7.59 -27.38 -21.07
CA THR A 165 6.54 -28.41 -21.20
C THR A 165 5.14 -27.88 -20.90
N GLU A 166 5.00 -26.72 -20.23
CA GLU A 166 3.71 -26.11 -19.87
C GLU A 166 3.16 -25.16 -20.98
N ASP A 167 3.63 -25.29 -22.22
CA ASP A 167 3.12 -24.58 -23.41
C ASP A 167 3.22 -23.04 -23.38
N LEU A 168 4.19 -22.51 -22.66
CA LEU A 168 4.43 -21.07 -22.54
C LEU A 168 5.07 -20.41 -23.77
N GLY A 169 5.15 -21.15 -24.88
CA GLY A 169 5.79 -20.69 -26.12
C GLY A 169 7.31 -20.91 -26.13
N LYS A 170 7.87 -21.14 -27.32
CA LYS A 170 9.30 -21.47 -27.48
C LYS A 170 10.25 -20.30 -27.28
N ASP A 171 9.73 -19.06 -27.23
CA ASP A 171 10.51 -17.81 -27.27
C ASP A 171 10.17 -16.89 -26.08
N VAL A 172 9.88 -17.45 -24.88
CA VAL A 172 9.60 -16.63 -23.70
C VAL A 172 10.92 -16.06 -23.16
N ILE A 173 11.12 -14.76 -23.35
CA ILE A 173 12.23 -14.01 -22.76
C ILE A 173 11.81 -13.61 -21.34
N GLY A 174 12.73 -13.78 -20.39
CA GLY A 174 12.49 -13.42 -18.99
C GLY A 174 13.79 -13.38 -18.20
N SER A 175 13.66 -12.98 -16.95
CA SER A 175 14.80 -12.82 -16.03
C SER A 175 14.61 -13.61 -14.75
N TRP A 176 15.72 -14.08 -14.17
CA TRP A 176 15.76 -14.74 -12.88
C TRP A 176 15.99 -13.74 -11.75
N SER A 177 15.25 -13.91 -10.66
CA SER A 177 15.51 -13.28 -9.39
C SER A 177 15.73 -14.32 -8.32
N ARG A 178 16.84 -14.21 -7.58
CA ARG A 178 17.28 -15.17 -6.55
C ARG A 178 17.09 -14.60 -5.16
N THR A 179 16.56 -15.42 -4.25
CA THR A 179 16.50 -15.11 -2.81
C THR A 179 16.93 -16.32 -2.01
N ALA A 180 17.35 -16.08 -0.78
CA ALA A 180 17.76 -17.12 0.15
C ALA A 180 17.12 -16.88 1.52
N ASP A 181 16.64 -17.96 2.15
CA ASP A 181 16.15 -17.93 3.52
C ASP A 181 17.29 -18.38 4.46
N LEU A 182 17.68 -17.52 5.38
CA LEU A 182 18.75 -17.76 6.33
C LEU A 182 18.28 -17.54 7.77
N ARG A 183 18.97 -18.19 8.70
CA ARG A 183 18.78 -17.99 10.14
C ARG A 183 20.11 -18.19 10.89
N TYR A 184 20.22 -17.62 12.08
CA TYR A 184 21.27 -18.06 12.99
C TYR A 184 21.01 -19.50 13.41
N ARG A 185 22.05 -20.29 13.52
CA ARG A 185 21.94 -21.68 13.93
C ARG A 185 21.19 -21.83 15.26
N GLY A 186 20.15 -22.66 15.26
CA GLY A 186 19.29 -22.88 16.41
C GLY A 186 18.09 -21.92 16.52
N GLN A 187 17.96 -20.91 15.65
CA GLN A 187 16.75 -20.10 15.57
C GLN A 187 15.62 -20.85 14.85
N ALA A 188 14.37 -20.58 15.28
CA ALA A 188 13.16 -21.16 14.67
C ALA A 188 12.68 -20.39 13.44
N TYR A 189 13.04 -19.11 13.30
CA TYR A 189 12.54 -18.20 12.25
C TYR A 189 13.67 -17.87 11.26
N GLU A 190 13.30 -17.78 10.01
CA GLU A 190 14.18 -17.46 8.90
C GLU A 190 13.90 -16.05 8.40
N LEU A 191 14.91 -15.39 7.84
CA LEU A 191 14.76 -14.14 7.10
C LEU A 191 15.16 -14.38 5.65
N THR A 192 14.32 -13.87 4.75
CA THR A 192 14.59 -13.92 3.31
C THR A 192 15.44 -12.72 2.90
N VAL A 193 16.55 -13.00 2.23
CA VAL A 193 17.44 -11.96 1.69
C VAL A 193 17.60 -12.09 0.18
N ASN A 194 17.95 -11.00 -0.47
CA ASN A 194 18.30 -11.00 -1.90
C ASN A 194 19.61 -11.75 -2.11
N ALA A 195 19.63 -12.68 -3.07
CA ALA A 195 20.78 -13.50 -3.45
C ALA A 195 21.27 -13.20 -4.90
N ASN A 196 20.87 -12.04 -5.50
CA ASN A 196 21.39 -11.59 -6.78
C ASN A 196 22.73 -10.87 -6.56
N ALA A 197 23.81 -11.62 -6.35
CA ALA A 197 25.16 -11.08 -6.27
C ALA A 197 25.66 -10.67 -7.66
N ARG A 198 26.62 -9.75 -7.71
CA ARG A 198 27.35 -9.44 -8.95
C ARG A 198 28.26 -10.63 -9.31
N PRO A 199 28.63 -10.79 -10.59
CA PRO A 199 29.47 -11.92 -11.01
C PRO A 199 30.79 -12.08 -10.25
N ASP A 200 31.36 -10.97 -9.77
CA ASP A 200 32.64 -10.93 -9.05
C ASP A 200 32.51 -11.02 -7.53
N ASP A 201 31.26 -11.02 -7.01
CA ASP A 201 31.01 -11.10 -5.56
C ASP A 201 31.07 -12.56 -5.09
N ASP A 202 31.64 -12.78 -3.90
CA ASP A 202 31.47 -14.06 -3.19
C ASP A 202 30.03 -14.17 -2.69
N LEU A 203 29.22 -15.01 -3.33
CA LEU A 203 27.80 -15.17 -3.03
C LEU A 203 27.57 -15.59 -1.56
N ALA A 204 28.42 -16.44 -0.98
CA ALA A 204 28.27 -16.89 0.40
C ALA A 204 28.39 -15.70 1.38
N ASN A 205 29.46 -14.92 1.24
CA ASN A 205 29.65 -13.72 2.02
C ASN A 205 28.53 -12.69 1.77
N PHE A 206 28.11 -12.51 0.51
CA PHE A 206 27.08 -11.57 0.15
C PHE A 206 25.75 -11.86 0.86
N ILE A 207 25.26 -13.12 0.82
CA ILE A 207 23.96 -13.47 1.45
C ILE A 207 24.05 -13.44 2.98
N VAL A 208 25.17 -13.84 3.57
CA VAL A 208 25.37 -13.80 5.03
C VAL A 208 25.40 -12.35 5.53
N GLU A 209 26.11 -11.47 4.85
CA GLU A 209 26.13 -10.04 5.22
C GLU A 209 24.75 -9.40 5.07
N ARG A 210 24.02 -9.71 4.00
CA ARG A 210 22.63 -9.26 3.82
C ARG A 210 21.71 -9.77 4.92
N PHE A 211 21.92 -11.01 5.37
CA PHE A 211 21.16 -11.56 6.49
C PHE A 211 21.47 -10.83 7.80
N HIS A 212 22.72 -10.54 8.09
CA HIS A 212 23.09 -9.79 9.30
C HIS A 212 22.45 -8.41 9.32
N ILE A 213 22.47 -7.68 8.20
CA ILE A 213 21.84 -6.37 8.06
C ILE A 213 20.32 -6.46 8.27
N GLU A 214 19.66 -7.43 7.64
CA GLU A 214 18.21 -7.62 7.75
C GLU A 214 17.81 -8.04 9.17
N HIS A 215 18.63 -8.91 9.82
CA HIS A 215 18.40 -9.34 11.19
C HIS A 215 18.54 -8.17 12.19
N GLU A 216 19.57 -7.34 12.03
CA GLU A 216 19.75 -6.14 12.85
C GLU A 216 18.59 -5.17 12.67
N ARG A 217 18.15 -4.95 11.43
CA ARG A 217 17.00 -4.09 11.13
C ARG A 217 15.71 -4.63 11.76
N THR A 218 15.47 -5.94 11.69
CA THR A 218 14.23 -6.56 12.14
C THR A 218 14.16 -6.72 13.65
N TYR A 219 15.29 -7.12 14.26
CA TYR A 219 15.34 -7.52 15.68
C TYR A 219 16.20 -6.60 16.56
N GLY A 220 16.82 -5.55 15.97
CA GLY A 220 17.64 -4.58 16.68
C GLY A 220 19.00 -5.12 17.13
N ARG A 221 19.44 -6.29 16.62
CA ARG A 221 20.72 -6.90 16.98
C ARG A 221 21.34 -7.65 15.81
N ARG A 222 22.66 -7.65 15.77
CA ARG A 222 23.52 -8.43 14.89
C ARG A 222 24.40 -9.36 15.73
N ALA A 223 24.57 -10.59 15.31
CA ALA A 223 25.43 -11.58 15.97
C ALA A 223 26.40 -12.16 14.93
N SER A 224 27.40 -11.34 14.52
CA SER A 224 28.31 -11.68 13.40
C SER A 224 29.20 -12.90 13.68
N ASP A 225 29.40 -13.27 14.96
CA ASP A 225 30.19 -14.43 15.37
C ASP A 225 29.39 -15.73 15.42
N GLU A 226 28.05 -15.64 15.30
CA GLU A 226 27.18 -16.81 15.33
C GLU A 226 27.09 -17.47 13.94
N PRO A 227 27.13 -18.81 13.86
CA PRO A 227 26.99 -19.51 12.60
C PRO A 227 25.61 -19.30 11.98
N VAL A 228 25.58 -19.13 10.67
CA VAL A 228 24.36 -18.92 9.88
C VAL A 228 24.06 -20.17 9.08
N ASP A 229 22.81 -20.64 9.15
CA ASP A 229 22.31 -21.71 8.29
C ASP A 229 21.55 -21.10 7.11
N LEU A 230 21.93 -21.47 5.89
CA LEU A 230 21.14 -21.33 4.67
C LEU A 230 20.11 -22.46 4.66
N VAL A 231 18.83 -22.12 4.65
CA VAL A 231 17.75 -23.11 4.78
C VAL A 231 17.10 -23.42 3.44
N THR A 232 16.79 -22.36 2.67
CA THR A 232 16.11 -22.51 1.38
C THR A 232 16.65 -21.51 0.38
N ILE A 233 16.92 -21.98 -0.83
CA ILE A 233 17.13 -21.13 -2.00
C ILE A 233 15.84 -21.03 -2.81
N ARG A 234 15.59 -19.84 -3.37
CA ARG A 234 14.44 -19.58 -4.23
C ARG A 234 14.86 -18.85 -5.47
N SER A 235 14.37 -19.30 -6.61
CA SER A 235 14.52 -18.61 -7.90
C SER A 235 13.14 -18.35 -8.47
N THR A 236 12.89 -17.09 -8.88
CA THR A 236 11.66 -16.67 -9.54
C THR A 236 12.00 -16.26 -10.96
N TYR A 237 11.37 -16.91 -11.94
CA TYR A 237 11.44 -16.53 -13.34
C TYR A 237 10.29 -15.61 -13.67
N ARG A 238 10.59 -14.38 -14.08
CA ARG A 238 9.61 -13.39 -14.52
C ARG A 238 9.69 -13.26 -16.03
N ILE A 239 8.54 -13.39 -16.70
CA ILE A 239 8.44 -13.21 -18.14
C ILE A 239 8.43 -11.71 -18.45
N ASP A 240 9.31 -11.27 -19.33
CA ASP A 240 9.33 -9.88 -19.81
C ASP A 240 8.20 -9.65 -20.82
N SER A 241 7.55 -8.49 -20.78
CA SER A 241 6.51 -8.10 -21.71
C SER A 241 6.59 -6.60 -22.01
N ASP A 242 6.52 -6.24 -23.27
CA ASP A 242 6.45 -4.86 -23.76
C ASP A 242 5.01 -4.30 -23.64
N ARG A 243 4.33 -4.53 -22.52
CA ARG A 243 2.98 -3.99 -22.33
C ARG A 243 3.02 -2.49 -22.16
N VAL A 244 2.12 -1.82 -22.85
CA VAL A 244 1.91 -0.37 -22.73
C VAL A 244 0.84 -0.14 -21.68
N VAL A 245 1.19 0.52 -20.57
CA VAL A 245 0.23 0.96 -19.56
C VAL A 245 -0.75 1.94 -20.21
N PRO A 246 -2.06 1.69 -20.17
CA PRO A 246 -3.06 2.63 -20.68
C PRO A 246 -2.90 3.99 -19.97
N LYS A 247 -2.79 5.07 -20.73
CA LYS A 247 -2.83 6.41 -20.14
C LYS A 247 -4.25 6.65 -19.59
N SER A 248 -4.31 7.25 -18.40
CA SER A 248 -5.57 7.71 -17.81
C SER A 248 -6.36 8.54 -18.81
N VAL A 249 -7.66 8.28 -18.90
CA VAL A 249 -8.57 9.12 -19.66
C VAL A 249 -8.72 10.44 -18.88
N ASN A 250 -8.54 11.58 -19.56
CA ASN A 250 -8.76 12.88 -18.96
C ASN A 250 -10.23 12.97 -18.53
N GLU A 251 -10.45 12.99 -17.23
CA GLU A 251 -11.76 13.28 -16.66
C GLU A 251 -12.08 14.75 -16.84
N THR A 252 -13.37 15.04 -17.09
CA THR A 252 -13.87 16.40 -17.27
C THR A 252 -13.76 17.22 -15.97
N GLU A 253 -13.63 18.55 -16.10
CA GLU A 253 -13.74 19.50 -15.00
C GLU A 253 -15.17 19.51 -14.46
N ASP A 254 -15.58 18.55 -13.65
CA ASP A 254 -16.87 18.57 -13.00
C ASP A 254 -16.78 19.32 -11.66
N LYS A 255 -17.10 20.62 -11.69
CA LYS A 255 -17.34 21.38 -10.46
C LYS A 255 -18.72 21.03 -9.94
N LYS A 256 -18.75 20.41 -8.76
CA LYS A 256 -19.99 20.08 -8.04
C LYS A 256 -20.29 21.16 -6.98
N PRO A 257 -21.53 21.28 -6.51
CA PRO A 257 -21.82 22.16 -5.38
C PRO A 257 -20.97 21.78 -4.18
N PRO A 258 -20.37 22.77 -3.47
CA PRO A 258 -19.64 22.50 -2.24
C PRO A 258 -20.60 21.96 -1.18
N ARG A 259 -20.07 21.19 -0.23
CA ARG A 259 -20.85 20.68 0.90
C ARG A 259 -20.12 20.85 2.22
N ASN A 260 -20.89 20.89 3.31
CA ASN A 260 -20.30 20.89 4.64
C ASN A 260 -19.67 19.53 4.94
N ALA A 261 -18.43 19.52 5.43
CA ALA A 261 -17.72 18.36 5.91
C ALA A 261 -17.17 18.62 7.32
N TYR A 262 -17.21 17.60 8.18
CA TYR A 262 -16.78 17.71 9.57
C TYR A 262 -15.38 17.17 9.76
N PHE A 263 -14.45 17.99 10.20
CA PHE A 263 -13.03 17.64 10.39
C PHE A 263 -12.64 17.54 11.87
N GLY A 264 -13.48 16.85 12.65
CA GLY A 264 -13.23 16.68 14.10
C GLY A 264 -13.41 17.97 14.90
N LYS A 265 -13.19 17.87 16.22
CA LYS A 265 -13.39 19.01 17.14
C LYS A 265 -12.44 20.18 16.90
N GLN A 266 -11.28 19.92 16.28
CA GLN A 266 -10.28 20.96 16.03
C GLN A 266 -10.73 21.94 14.95
N HIS A 267 -11.34 21.46 13.86
CA HIS A 267 -11.72 22.28 12.71
C HIS A 267 -13.24 22.45 12.58
N GLY A 268 -14.02 21.56 13.20
CA GLY A 268 -15.48 21.59 13.12
C GLY A 268 -16.03 21.35 11.72
N TRP A 269 -17.20 21.92 11.45
CA TRP A 269 -17.84 21.92 10.14
C TRP A 269 -17.24 22.97 9.22
N MET A 270 -16.81 22.58 8.03
CA MET A 270 -16.25 23.47 7.02
C MET A 270 -16.97 23.30 5.69
N LEU A 271 -17.32 24.41 5.04
CA LEU A 271 -17.81 24.39 3.66
C LEU A 271 -16.67 23.98 2.74
N THR A 272 -16.75 22.78 2.17
CA THR A 272 -15.68 22.12 1.45
C THR A 272 -16.00 22.07 -0.05
N PRO A 273 -15.14 22.62 -0.91
CA PRO A 273 -15.27 22.48 -2.35
C PRO A 273 -15.27 21.00 -2.78
N VAL A 274 -16.04 20.71 -3.84
CA VAL A 274 -16.12 19.36 -4.45
C VAL A 274 -15.79 19.50 -5.93
N ILE A 275 -14.78 18.77 -6.37
CA ILE A 275 -14.32 18.80 -7.78
C ILE A 275 -14.13 17.37 -8.29
N GLY A 276 -14.12 17.20 -9.61
CA GLY A 276 -13.55 15.99 -10.25
C GLY A 276 -12.04 16.07 -10.30
N ARG A 277 -11.36 14.95 -10.63
CA ARG A 277 -9.89 14.89 -10.79
C ARG A 277 -9.39 15.92 -11.80
N GLY A 278 -10.10 16.12 -12.92
CA GLY A 278 -9.76 17.12 -13.94
C GLY A 278 -9.81 18.58 -13.45
N GLY A 279 -10.39 18.83 -12.27
CA GLY A 279 -10.36 20.15 -11.61
C GLY A 279 -9.07 20.45 -10.86
N LEU A 280 -8.18 19.46 -10.66
CA LEU A 280 -6.83 19.67 -10.13
C LEU A 280 -5.85 20.05 -11.26
N THR A 281 -4.89 20.88 -10.91
CA THR A 281 -3.77 21.26 -11.79
C THR A 281 -2.44 20.85 -11.15
N SER A 282 -1.32 21.07 -11.84
CA SER A 282 0.01 20.92 -11.27
C SER A 282 0.32 21.92 -10.14
N SER A 283 -0.52 22.97 -9.99
CA SER A 283 -0.39 23.93 -8.89
C SER A 283 -0.96 23.32 -7.61
N VAL A 284 -0.27 23.57 -6.50
CA VAL A 284 -0.67 23.09 -5.17
C VAL A 284 -1.97 23.75 -4.73
N THR A 285 -2.97 22.95 -4.43
CA THR A 285 -4.28 23.38 -3.92
C THR A 285 -4.39 22.98 -2.45
N PRO A 286 -4.59 23.93 -1.52
CA PRO A 286 -4.76 23.61 -0.10
C PRO A 286 -6.14 22.98 0.16
N GLY A 287 -6.21 22.10 1.18
CA GLY A 287 -7.48 21.64 1.74
C GLY A 287 -8.18 22.72 2.58
N PRO A 288 -9.44 22.49 2.99
CA PRO A 288 -10.19 21.26 2.74
C PRO A 288 -10.70 21.17 1.30
N LEU A 289 -10.68 19.97 0.73
CA LEU A 289 -11.14 19.68 -0.62
C LEU A 289 -11.62 18.24 -0.72
N ILE A 290 -12.69 17.99 -1.47
CA ILE A 290 -13.17 16.66 -1.81
C ILE A 290 -13.04 16.48 -3.32
N ILE A 291 -12.38 15.40 -3.73
CA ILE A 291 -12.23 15.02 -5.14
C ILE A 291 -13.08 13.78 -5.36
N GLU A 292 -14.18 13.95 -6.11
CA GLU A 292 -15.11 12.86 -6.41
C GLU A 292 -14.90 12.35 -7.82
N GLU A 293 -14.59 11.08 -7.91
CA GLU A 293 -14.48 10.30 -9.15
C GLU A 293 -15.64 9.30 -9.25
N TYR A 294 -15.76 8.64 -10.38
CA TYR A 294 -16.81 7.62 -10.56
C TYR A 294 -16.64 6.45 -9.57
N ASP A 295 -15.42 6.03 -9.35
CA ASP A 295 -15.06 4.82 -8.63
C ASP A 295 -14.39 5.08 -7.27
N SER A 296 -14.14 6.35 -6.91
CA SER A 296 -13.45 6.72 -5.66
C SER A 296 -13.79 8.12 -5.20
N THR A 297 -13.52 8.39 -3.93
CA THR A 297 -13.53 9.74 -3.36
C THR A 297 -12.25 9.97 -2.59
N THR A 298 -11.54 11.05 -2.91
CA THR A 298 -10.33 11.48 -2.20
C THR A 298 -10.66 12.65 -1.28
N LEU A 299 -10.30 12.53 -0.01
CA LEU A 299 -10.42 13.58 0.98
C LEU A 299 -9.07 14.27 1.21
N VAL A 300 -9.04 15.58 1.01
CA VAL A 300 -7.91 16.45 1.34
C VAL A 300 -8.32 17.29 2.56
N PRO A 301 -7.87 16.94 3.78
CA PRO A 301 -8.17 17.67 5.00
C PRO A 301 -7.57 19.09 5.03
N PRO A 302 -7.95 19.97 5.98
CA PRO A 302 -7.43 21.33 6.09
C PRO A 302 -5.90 21.45 6.13
N ASP A 303 -5.22 20.53 6.81
CA ASP A 303 -3.76 20.55 6.99
C ASP A 303 -3.04 19.69 5.92
N THR A 304 -3.65 19.57 4.75
CA THR A 304 -3.13 18.80 3.62
C THR A 304 -3.30 19.62 2.35
N SER A 305 -2.39 19.46 1.42
CA SER A 305 -2.52 20.04 0.07
C SER A 305 -2.51 18.96 -1.00
N ALA A 306 -3.04 19.24 -2.17
CA ALA A 306 -3.08 18.33 -3.30
C ALA A 306 -2.72 19.00 -4.62
N HIS A 307 -2.12 18.25 -5.53
CA HIS A 307 -1.91 18.63 -6.93
C HIS A 307 -1.91 17.37 -7.80
N ILE A 308 -1.95 17.54 -9.12
CA ILE A 308 -1.82 16.43 -10.06
C ILE A 308 -0.41 16.39 -10.64
N ASP A 309 0.16 15.19 -10.77
CA ASP A 309 1.46 15.00 -11.42
C ASP A 309 1.33 14.80 -12.94
N GLU A 310 2.46 14.68 -13.65
CA GLU A 310 2.52 14.51 -15.11
C GLU A 310 1.86 13.20 -15.60
N THR A 311 1.71 12.22 -14.72
CA THR A 311 1.12 10.91 -15.01
C THR A 311 -0.35 10.81 -14.62
N GLY A 312 -0.92 11.90 -14.07
CA GLY A 312 -2.33 11.97 -13.68
C GLY A 312 -2.62 11.46 -12.27
N ASN A 313 -1.60 11.21 -11.45
CA ASN A 313 -1.81 10.85 -10.06
C ASN A 313 -2.10 12.10 -9.22
N ILE A 314 -2.98 11.96 -8.22
CA ILE A 314 -3.13 12.99 -7.19
C ILE A 314 -2.00 12.78 -6.18
N ILE A 315 -1.19 13.82 -6.00
CA ILE A 315 -0.17 13.89 -4.97
C ILE A 315 -0.71 14.73 -3.82
N MET A 316 -0.81 14.14 -2.63
CA MET A 316 -1.21 14.87 -1.43
C MET A 316 -0.01 14.99 -0.49
N VAL A 317 0.08 16.13 0.20
CA VAL A 317 1.16 16.42 1.15
C VAL A 317 0.58 16.93 2.45
N ASN A 318 0.88 16.25 3.56
CA ASN A 318 0.58 16.74 4.90
C ASN A 318 1.49 17.92 5.22
N THR A 319 0.91 19.12 5.36
CA THR A 319 1.65 20.37 5.50
C THR A 319 2.08 20.66 6.94
N ASP A 320 1.48 20.00 7.91
CA ASP A 320 1.79 20.06 9.34
C ASP A 320 2.98 19.18 9.74
N LEU A 321 3.45 18.29 8.85
CA LEU A 321 4.63 17.49 9.08
C LEU A 321 5.89 18.24 8.61
N GLU A 322 6.71 18.72 9.55
CA GLU A 322 7.98 19.37 9.25
C GLU A 322 8.93 18.47 8.46
N VAL A 323 9.63 19.09 7.50
CA VAL A 323 10.79 18.46 6.85
C VAL A 323 11.92 18.45 7.85
N LYS A 324 12.23 17.33 8.48
CA LYS A 324 13.56 17.13 9.01
C LYS A 324 14.50 16.93 7.81
N LEU A 325 15.12 18.01 7.40
CA LEU A 325 16.30 17.97 6.52
C LEU A 325 17.45 17.51 7.42
N ASP A 326 17.79 16.22 7.39
CA ASP A 326 19.06 15.71 7.88
C ASP A 326 20.13 15.85 6.80
#